data_0fb862e76e030ab9adbce62c178ff2f1
#
_entry.id   0fb862e76e030ab9adbce62c178ff2f1
#
_cell.length_a   1.000
_cell.length_b   1.000
_cell.length_c   1.000
_cell.angle_alpha   90.00
_cell.angle_beta   90.00
_cell.angle_gamma   90.00
#
_symmetry.space_group_name_H-M   'P 1'
#
loop_
_entity.id
_entity.type
_entity.pdbx_description
1 polymer ?
#
loop_
_entity_poly.entity_id
_entity_poly.type
_entity_poly.pdbx_seq_one_letter_code
_entity_poly.pdbx_strand_id
1 'polypeptide(L)'
;MKAIVTVVGKDRVGIVAGVSAKLSELGLNIDDISQTISSDFFTMMAVVSSDENKDFTALRAELDKLGESLKVKINIQSSAIFDAMHKI
;
A
#
# COMPACT_ATOMS: atom_id res chain seq x y z
N MET A 1 9.63 10.34 4.57
CA MET A 1 8.97 10.10 3.28
C MET A 1 7.50 9.78 3.48
N LYS A 2 6.73 10.02 2.47
CA LYS A 2 5.29 9.74 2.48
C LYS A 2 4.91 9.06 1.18
N ALA A 3 4.05 8.06 1.26
CA ALA A 3 3.68 7.26 0.10
C ALA A 3 2.23 6.80 0.18
N ILE A 4 1.71 6.38 -0.95
CA ILE A 4 0.37 5.82 -1.04
C ILE A 4 0.50 4.38 -1.53
N VAL A 5 -0.08 3.47 -0.76
CA VAL A 5 -0.11 2.04 -1.09
C VAL A 5 -1.54 1.69 -1.50
N THR A 6 -1.68 1.07 -2.67
CA THR A 6 -2.98 0.61 -3.15
C THR A 6 -2.96 -0.90 -3.32
N VAL A 7 -4.04 -1.55 -2.92
CA VAL A 7 -4.20 -2.99 -3.01
C VAL A 7 -5.50 -3.29 -3.73
N VAL A 8 -5.43 -4.13 -4.75
CA VAL A 8 -6.62 -4.55 -5.51
C VAL A 8 -6.62 -6.06 -5.64
N GLY A 9 -7.74 -6.67 -5.36
CA GLY A 9 -7.88 -8.11 -5.49
C GLY A 9 -9.28 -8.56 -5.20
N LYS A 10 -9.47 -9.86 -5.10
CA LYS A 10 -10.74 -10.40 -4.66
C LYS A 10 -10.82 -10.33 -3.15
N ASP A 11 -12.03 -10.20 -2.63
CA ASP A 11 -12.24 -10.15 -1.19
C ASP A 11 -11.69 -11.42 -0.54
N ARG A 12 -10.72 -11.23 0.36
CA ARG A 12 -10.10 -12.33 1.08
C ARG A 12 -9.91 -11.95 2.54
N VAL A 13 -10.20 -12.90 3.39
CA VAL A 13 -9.93 -12.76 4.81
C VAL A 13 -8.42 -12.59 5.01
N GLY A 14 -8.04 -11.60 5.79
CA GLY A 14 -6.65 -11.41 6.17
C GLY A 14 -5.84 -10.50 5.26
N ILE A 15 -6.40 -9.96 4.16
CA ILE A 15 -5.65 -9.05 3.29
C ILE A 15 -5.22 -7.81 4.05
N VAL A 16 -6.14 -7.15 4.75
CA VAL A 16 -5.83 -5.92 5.50
C VAL A 16 -4.79 -6.21 6.57
N ALA A 17 -4.96 -7.29 7.31
CA ALA A 17 -4.01 -7.66 8.37
C ALA A 17 -2.64 -7.98 7.80
N GLY A 18 -2.58 -8.72 6.70
CA GLY A 18 -1.31 -9.09 6.06
C GLY A 18 -0.57 -7.89 5.52
N VAL A 19 -1.27 -6.99 4.84
CA VAL A 19 -0.67 -5.78 4.28
C VAL A 19 -0.21 -4.85 5.41
N SER A 20 -1.04 -4.64 6.43
CA SER A 20 -0.70 -3.78 7.55
C SER A 20 0.51 -4.29 8.31
N ALA A 21 0.59 -5.60 8.55
CA ALA A 21 1.73 -6.21 9.21
C ALA A 21 3.01 -6.01 8.40
N LYS A 22 2.93 -6.17 7.08
CA LYS A 22 4.10 -5.98 6.21
C LYS A 22 4.56 -4.53 6.19
N LEU A 23 3.64 -3.59 6.11
CA LEU A 23 3.99 -2.17 6.15
C LEU A 23 4.69 -1.81 7.46
N SER A 24 4.20 -2.32 8.56
CA SER A 24 4.84 -2.12 9.87
C SER A 24 6.24 -2.75 9.91
N GLU A 25 6.39 -3.95 9.39
CA GLU A 25 7.69 -4.65 9.31
C GLU A 25 8.69 -3.85 8.49
N LEU A 26 8.23 -3.17 7.44
CA LEU A 26 9.08 -2.34 6.58
C LEU A 26 9.38 -0.96 7.20
N GLY A 27 8.92 -0.70 8.40
CA GLY A 27 9.19 0.55 9.09
C GLY A 27 8.30 1.70 8.65
N LEU A 28 7.14 1.40 8.10
CA LEU A 28 6.21 2.42 7.63
C LEU A 28 5.04 2.58 8.60
N ASN A 29 4.74 3.83 8.97
CA ASN A 29 3.54 4.14 9.73
C ASN A 29 2.35 4.26 8.79
N ILE A 30 1.22 3.70 9.20
CA ILE A 30 -0.02 3.87 8.47
C ILE A 30 -0.73 5.09 9.04
N ASP A 31 -0.78 6.16 8.26
CA ASP A 31 -1.39 7.42 8.68
C ASP A 31 -2.89 7.43 8.42
N ASP A 32 -3.31 6.73 7.38
CA ASP A 32 -4.72 6.65 7.02
C ASP A 32 -4.93 5.39 6.18
N ILE A 33 -6.11 4.82 6.26
CA ILE A 33 -6.44 3.63 5.50
C ILE A 33 -7.92 3.68 5.14
N SER A 34 -8.22 3.37 3.90
CA SER A 34 -9.60 3.23 3.45
C SER A 34 -9.72 1.96 2.63
N GLN A 35 -10.90 1.38 2.63
CA GLN A 35 -11.14 0.14 1.91
C GLN A 35 -12.56 0.15 1.36
N THR A 36 -12.72 -0.50 0.22
CA THR A 36 -14.00 -0.61 -0.46
C THR A 36 -14.15 -2.01 -1.00
N ILE A 37 -15.31 -2.60 -0.81
CA ILE A 37 -15.66 -3.88 -1.40
C ILE A 37 -16.77 -3.60 -2.40
N SER A 38 -16.55 -3.95 -3.65
CA SER A 38 -17.53 -3.75 -4.71
C SER A 38 -17.60 -5.02 -5.54
N SER A 39 -18.78 -5.63 -5.61
CA SER A 39 -18.96 -6.94 -6.24
C SER A 39 -18.00 -7.94 -5.62
N ASP A 40 -17.10 -8.51 -6.43
CA ASP A 40 -16.12 -9.50 -5.97
C ASP A 40 -14.76 -8.87 -5.69
N PHE A 41 -14.64 -7.55 -5.82
CA PHE A 41 -13.34 -6.89 -5.69
C PHE A 41 -13.20 -6.17 -4.36
N PHE A 42 -12.00 -6.27 -3.83
CA PHE A 42 -11.55 -5.53 -2.65
C PHE A 42 -10.52 -4.52 -3.10
N THR A 43 -10.69 -3.28 -2.69
CA THR A 43 -9.72 -2.22 -2.94
C THR A 43 -9.37 -1.55 -1.61
N MET A 44 -8.08 -1.38 -1.37
CA MET A 44 -7.58 -0.74 -0.16
C MET A 44 -6.59 0.34 -0.57
N MET A 45 -6.66 1.49 0.11
CA MET A 45 -5.69 2.55 -0.04
C MET A 45 -5.17 2.93 1.33
N ALA A 46 -3.85 2.97 1.48
CA ALA A 46 -3.21 3.36 2.72
C ALA A 46 -2.23 4.48 2.45
N VAL A 47 -2.31 5.52 3.28
CA VAL A 47 -1.30 6.59 3.28
C VAL A 47 -0.29 6.21 4.35
N VAL A 48 0.97 6.10 3.96
CA VAL A 48 2.03 5.66 4.86
C VAL A 48 3.14 6.70 4.91
N SER A 49 3.89 6.70 6.00
CA SER A 49 4.98 7.64 6.20
C SER A 49 6.11 7.00 6.98
N SER A 50 7.29 7.59 6.85
CA SER A 50 8.48 7.21 7.61
C SER A 50 9.35 8.44 7.78
N ASP A 51 10.05 8.52 8.92
CA ASP A 51 11.04 9.57 9.16
C ASP A 51 12.30 9.36 8.32
N GLU A 52 12.50 8.14 7.83
CA GLU A 52 13.66 7.80 7.01
C GLU A 52 13.29 7.83 5.54
N ASN A 53 14.30 8.08 4.70
CA ASN A 53 14.15 7.88 3.27
C ASN A 53 14.27 6.39 2.97
N LYS A 54 13.26 5.85 2.33
CA LYS A 54 13.22 4.44 1.97
C LYS A 54 13.47 4.27 0.48
N ASP A 55 14.08 3.16 0.14
CA ASP A 55 14.27 2.79 -1.26
C ASP A 55 12.98 2.19 -1.80
N PHE A 56 12.31 2.93 -2.69
CA PHE A 56 11.05 2.47 -3.27
C PHE A 56 11.19 1.18 -4.07
N THR A 57 12.34 0.95 -4.69
CA THR A 57 12.57 -0.29 -5.42
C THR A 57 12.53 -1.49 -4.48
N ALA A 58 13.17 -1.36 -3.32
CA ALA A 58 13.15 -2.42 -2.31
C ALA A 58 11.75 -2.61 -1.73
N LEU A 59 11.03 -1.52 -1.46
CA LEU A 59 9.66 -1.59 -0.96
C LEU A 59 8.75 -2.29 -1.95
N ARG A 60 8.86 -1.93 -3.24
CA ARG A 60 8.05 -2.58 -4.29
C ARG A 60 8.31 -4.07 -4.36
N ALA A 61 9.59 -4.47 -4.29
CA ALA A 61 9.93 -5.89 -4.34
C ALA A 61 9.28 -6.67 -3.20
N GLU A 62 9.32 -6.11 -1.98
CA GLU A 62 8.72 -6.76 -0.82
C GLU A 62 7.20 -6.82 -0.92
N LEU A 63 6.58 -5.75 -1.40
CA LEU A 63 5.13 -5.71 -1.55
C LEU A 63 4.65 -6.60 -2.70
N ASP A 64 5.44 -6.73 -3.77
CA ASP A 64 5.12 -7.65 -4.85
C ASP A 64 5.12 -9.10 -4.37
N LYS A 65 6.09 -9.46 -3.53
CA LYS A 65 6.13 -10.79 -2.93
C LYS A 65 4.89 -11.06 -2.09
N LEU A 66 4.51 -10.08 -1.28
CA LEU A 66 3.32 -10.20 -0.46
C LEU A 66 2.07 -10.32 -1.34
N GLY A 67 2.00 -9.53 -2.41
CA GLY A 67 0.91 -9.58 -3.36
C GLY A 67 0.75 -10.96 -3.97
N GLU A 68 1.85 -11.60 -4.35
CA GLU A 68 1.81 -12.96 -4.88
C GLU A 68 1.27 -13.93 -3.83
N SER A 69 1.72 -13.79 -2.59
CA SER A 69 1.28 -14.64 -1.49
C SER A 69 -0.21 -14.49 -1.20
N LEU A 70 -0.70 -13.27 -1.21
CA LEU A 70 -2.11 -12.97 -0.93
C LEU A 70 -2.99 -13.00 -2.17
N LYS A 71 -2.39 -13.14 -3.35
CA LYS A 71 -3.07 -13.13 -4.65
C LYS A 71 -3.81 -11.82 -4.88
N VAL A 72 -3.12 -10.71 -4.60
CA VAL A 72 -3.61 -9.35 -4.83
C VAL A 72 -2.54 -8.54 -5.55
N LYS A 73 -2.94 -7.44 -6.15
CA LYS A 73 -2.01 -6.49 -6.75
C LYS A 73 -1.76 -5.36 -5.77
N ILE A 74 -0.50 -5.12 -5.44
CA ILE A 74 -0.11 -4.06 -4.51
C ILE A 74 0.80 -3.08 -5.25
N ASN A 75 0.47 -1.80 -5.19
CA ASN A 75 1.29 -0.73 -5.74
C ASN A 75 1.67 0.24 -4.63
N ILE A 76 2.87 0.81 -4.73
CA ILE A 76 3.31 1.88 -3.84
C ILE A 76 3.87 3.01 -4.70
N GLN A 77 3.48 4.25 -4.38
CA GLN A 77 3.94 5.44 -5.09
C GLN A 77 4.23 6.55 -4.09
N SER A 78 5.24 7.35 -4.39
CA SER A 78 5.53 8.53 -3.58
C SER A 78 4.37 9.51 -3.62
N SER A 79 4.01 10.09 -2.48
CA SER A 79 2.95 11.09 -2.41
C SER A 79 3.32 12.35 -3.21
N ALA A 80 4.60 12.59 -3.45
CA ALA A 80 5.04 13.74 -4.25
C ALA A 80 4.43 13.73 -5.65
N ILE A 81 4.19 12.53 -6.22
CA ILE A 81 3.55 12.40 -7.53
C ILE A 81 2.12 12.95 -7.47
N PHE A 82 1.38 12.60 -6.41
CA PHE A 82 0.01 13.04 -6.24
C PHE A 82 -0.07 14.53 -5.94
N ASP A 83 0.85 15.03 -5.12
CA ASP A 83 0.92 16.46 -4.81
C ASP A 83 1.19 17.28 -6.07
N ALA A 84 2.08 16.81 -6.93
CA ALA A 84 2.37 17.46 -8.20
C ALA A 84 1.16 17.48 -9.13
N MET A 85 0.36 16.43 -9.12
CA MET A 85 -0.85 16.34 -9.93
C MET A 85 -1.98 17.23 -9.42
N HIS A 86 -1.97 17.56 -8.14
CA HIS A 86 -2.97 18.44 -7.54
C HIS A 86 -2.65 19.92 -7.70
N LYS A 87 -1.43 20.26 -8.05
CA LYS A 87 -1.04 21.64 -8.30
C LYS A 87 -1.40 22.01 -9.72
N ILE A 88 -2.45 22.72 -9.83
CA ILE A 88 -2.88 23.26 -11.10
C ILE A 88 -2.55 24.73 -11.15
#